data_e4b0c8cb63cd1ff30199b732544278f3
#
_entry.id   e4b0c8cb63cd1ff30199b732544278f3
#
_cell.length_a   1.000
_cell.length_b   1.000
_cell.length_c   1.000
_cell.angle_alpha   90.00
_cell.angle_beta   90.00
_cell.angle_gamma   90.00
#
_symmetry.space_group_name_H-M   'P 1'
#
loop_
_entity.id
_entity.type
_entity.pdbx_description
1 polymer ?
#
loop_
_entity_poly.entity_id
_entity_poly.type
_entity_poly.pdbx_seq_one_letter_code
_entity_poly.pdbx_strand_id
1 'polypeptide(L)'
;MKSFFRPFVICLIDLFLFFFKRNKKIVLCTGWNGLRFADNSRYIFLYLNTYRENICLDQIVWLSNDSQICRELNEAGYTAYMKCSFMSIYYHLRAGYIFYDQFNNDLFVVLTRKSRMVNLWHGMPIKKFGVWSGLDWNLKSDYLFTCSDFGDKLIGKAF
;
A
#
# COMPACT_ATOMS: atom_id res chain seq x y z
N MET A 1 -18.42 -18.80 19.59
CA MET A 1 -18.78 -19.01 18.17
C MET A 1 -18.05 -18.10 17.17
N LYS A 2 -17.59 -16.91 17.54
CA LYS A 2 -16.88 -15.98 16.59
C LYS A 2 -15.43 -16.41 16.22
N SER A 3 -14.77 -17.26 17.00
CA SER A 3 -13.35 -17.63 16.81
C SER A 3 -13.11 -18.65 15.69
N PHE A 4 -14.06 -19.55 15.43
CA PHE A 4 -13.90 -20.63 14.44
C PHE A 4 -14.22 -20.18 13.00
N PHE A 5 -15.04 -19.15 12.82
CA PHE A 5 -15.47 -18.66 11.51
C PHE A 5 -14.37 -17.88 10.78
N ARG A 6 -13.53 -17.19 11.53
CA ARG A 6 -12.44 -16.36 10.98
C ARG A 6 -11.38 -17.15 10.19
N PRO A 7 -10.82 -18.26 10.70
CA PRO A 7 -9.85 -19.06 9.94
C PRO A 7 -10.44 -19.70 8.69
N PHE A 8 -11.69 -20.14 8.74
CA PHE A 8 -12.38 -20.73 7.59
C PHE A 8 -12.56 -19.69 6.44
N VAL A 9 -13.01 -18.48 6.76
CA VAL A 9 -13.15 -17.38 5.78
C VAL A 9 -11.79 -17.00 5.20
N ILE A 10 -10.74 -16.95 6.01
CA ILE A 10 -9.37 -16.69 5.57
C ILE A 10 -8.91 -17.77 4.59
N CYS A 11 -9.16 -19.03 4.87
CA CYS A 11 -8.81 -20.15 4.00
C CYS A 11 -9.51 -20.05 2.64
N LEU A 12 -10.79 -19.70 2.61
CA LEU A 12 -11.54 -19.49 1.36
C LEU A 12 -10.97 -18.33 0.54
N ILE A 13 -10.61 -17.25 1.22
CA ILE A 13 -9.97 -16.10 0.57
C ILE A 13 -8.61 -16.49 0.00
N ASP A 14 -7.78 -17.20 0.75
CA ASP A 14 -6.47 -17.64 0.30
C ASP A 14 -6.58 -18.63 -0.87
N LEU A 15 -7.59 -19.50 -0.88
CA LEU A 15 -7.92 -20.38 -1.99
C LEU A 15 -8.33 -19.57 -3.23
N PHE A 16 -9.21 -18.57 -3.07
CA PHE A 16 -9.58 -17.67 -4.15
C PHE A 16 -8.37 -16.91 -4.70
N LEU A 17 -7.54 -16.33 -3.81
CA LEU A 17 -6.34 -15.60 -4.19
C LEU A 17 -5.27 -16.51 -4.84
N PHE A 18 -5.35 -17.82 -4.67
CA PHE A 18 -4.44 -18.76 -5.32
C PHE A 18 -4.55 -18.70 -6.86
N PHE A 19 -5.73 -18.47 -7.39
CA PHE A 19 -5.97 -18.34 -8.82
C PHE A 19 -5.40 -17.05 -9.43
N PHE A 20 -5.03 -16.05 -8.60
CA PHE A 20 -4.48 -14.78 -9.07
C PHE A 20 -2.96 -14.74 -8.87
N LYS A 21 -2.23 -14.94 -9.96
CA LYS A 21 -0.77 -14.83 -9.95
C LYS A 21 -0.35 -13.37 -9.83
N ARG A 22 0.44 -13.05 -8.82
CA ARG A 22 1.04 -11.71 -8.66
C ARG A 22 2.06 -11.44 -9.76
N ASN A 23 2.04 -10.23 -10.30
CA ASN A 23 3.05 -9.75 -11.23
C ASN A 23 3.95 -8.74 -10.50
N LYS A 24 5.24 -9.08 -10.34
CA LYS A 24 6.23 -8.22 -9.69
C LYS A 24 6.49 -6.92 -10.46
N LYS A 25 6.08 -6.85 -11.72
CA LYS A 25 6.20 -5.66 -12.55
C LYS A 25 4.99 -4.71 -12.44
N ILE A 26 4.00 -5.06 -11.62
CA ILE A 26 2.85 -4.20 -11.31
C ILE A 26 3.00 -3.67 -9.90
N VAL A 27 2.94 -2.34 -9.78
CA VAL A 27 3.09 -1.61 -8.52
C VAL A 27 1.83 -0.80 -8.25
N LEU A 28 1.31 -0.90 -7.03
CA LEU A 28 0.30 0.03 -6.49
C LEU A 28 0.96 1.04 -5.56
N CYS A 29 0.55 2.28 -5.66
CA CYS A 29 0.92 3.34 -4.73
C CYS A 29 -0.35 4.00 -4.18
N THR A 30 -0.31 4.37 -2.91
CA THR A 30 -1.35 5.15 -2.25
C THR A 30 -0.75 5.94 -1.10
N GLY A 31 -1.42 6.98 -0.64
CA GLY A 31 -0.94 7.81 0.46
C GLY A 31 -2.08 8.56 1.15
N TRP A 32 -1.84 8.97 2.41
CA TRP A 32 -2.80 9.74 3.20
C TRP A 32 -4.21 9.15 3.23
N ASN A 33 -4.32 7.84 3.42
CA ASN A 33 -5.60 7.12 3.37
C ASN A 33 -6.38 7.34 2.05
N GLY A 34 -5.65 7.56 0.95
CA GLY A 34 -6.20 7.82 -0.38
C GLY A 34 -6.78 9.23 -0.58
N LEU A 35 -6.56 10.16 0.35
CA LEU A 35 -7.14 11.51 0.32
C LEU A 35 -6.18 12.59 -0.21
N ARG A 36 -4.90 12.27 -0.38
CA ARG A 36 -3.90 13.23 -0.86
C ARG A 36 -2.87 12.56 -1.76
N PHE A 37 -2.44 13.26 -2.77
CA PHE A 37 -1.26 12.94 -3.56
C PHE A 37 -0.06 13.71 -3.01
N ALA A 38 0.56 13.19 -1.94
CA ALA A 38 1.57 13.91 -1.18
C ALA A 38 2.62 12.96 -0.58
N ASP A 39 3.63 13.53 0.06
CA ASP A 39 4.67 12.87 0.85
C ASP A 39 5.46 11.78 0.11
N ASN A 40 6.04 10.85 0.85
CA ASN A 40 6.93 9.81 0.32
C ASN A 40 6.26 8.95 -0.76
N SER A 41 4.97 8.65 -0.62
CA SER A 41 4.22 7.88 -1.61
C SER A 41 4.11 8.59 -2.95
N ARG A 42 3.94 9.93 -2.95
CA ARG A 42 3.96 10.73 -4.18
C ARG A 42 5.33 10.66 -4.86
N TYR A 43 6.40 10.86 -4.11
CA TYR A 43 7.75 10.88 -4.68
C TYR A 43 8.16 9.54 -5.24
N ILE A 44 7.87 8.43 -4.55
CA ILE A 44 8.15 7.10 -5.09
C ILE A 44 7.31 6.80 -6.34
N PHE A 45 6.04 7.20 -6.36
CA PHE A 45 5.18 7.04 -7.53
C PHE A 45 5.74 7.77 -8.76
N LEU A 46 6.15 9.03 -8.61
CA LEU A 46 6.75 9.82 -9.69
C LEU A 46 8.09 9.23 -10.14
N TYR A 47 8.95 8.85 -9.20
CA TYR A 47 10.22 8.19 -9.48
C TYR A 47 10.05 6.90 -10.29
N LEU A 48 9.17 6.02 -9.84
CA LEU A 48 8.90 4.76 -10.53
C LEU A 48 8.37 4.99 -11.96
N ASN A 49 7.52 6.00 -12.17
CA ASN A 49 7.03 6.34 -13.51
C ASN A 49 8.14 6.90 -14.41
N THR A 50 9.01 7.75 -13.86
CA THR A 50 10.16 8.33 -14.61
C THR A 50 11.14 7.25 -15.06
N TYR A 51 11.44 6.28 -14.20
CA TYR A 51 12.42 5.22 -14.47
C TYR A 51 11.79 3.87 -14.84
N ARG A 52 10.51 3.87 -15.21
CA ARG A 52 9.70 2.67 -15.47
C ARG A 52 10.39 1.66 -16.38
N GLU A 53 10.95 2.13 -17.50
CA GLU A 53 11.62 1.27 -18.48
C GLU A 53 12.92 0.70 -17.92
N ASN A 54 13.73 1.53 -17.26
CA ASN A 54 15.02 1.14 -16.68
C ASN A 54 14.88 0.05 -15.62
N ILE A 55 13.79 0.07 -14.84
CA ILE A 55 13.50 -0.90 -13.79
C ILE A 55 12.52 -2.00 -14.24
N CYS A 56 12.19 -2.03 -15.53
CA CYS A 56 11.36 -3.06 -16.18
C CYS A 56 9.97 -3.23 -15.51
N LEU A 57 9.31 -2.15 -15.12
CA LEU A 57 7.92 -2.20 -14.62
C LEU A 57 6.91 -2.12 -15.76
N ASP A 58 5.89 -2.97 -15.70
CA ASP A 58 4.80 -2.97 -16.69
C ASP A 58 3.76 -1.90 -16.37
N GLN A 59 3.42 -1.73 -15.09
CA GLN A 59 2.36 -0.83 -14.66
C GLN A 59 2.58 -0.27 -13.26
N ILE A 60 2.38 1.04 -13.12
CA ILE A 60 2.44 1.77 -11.86
C ILE A 60 1.11 2.51 -11.70
N VAL A 61 0.39 2.22 -10.63
CA VAL A 61 -0.98 2.69 -10.43
C VAL A 61 -1.09 3.44 -9.11
N TRP A 62 -1.69 4.63 -9.15
CA TRP A 62 -2.09 5.35 -7.95
C TRP A 62 -3.53 4.99 -7.58
N LEU A 63 -3.76 4.71 -6.30
CA LEU A 63 -5.10 4.53 -5.76
C LEU A 63 -5.48 5.71 -4.88
N SER A 64 -6.69 6.22 -5.08
CA SER A 64 -7.23 7.32 -4.29
C SER A 64 -8.69 7.09 -3.89
N ASN A 65 -9.11 7.72 -2.81
CA ASN A 65 -10.51 7.88 -2.44
C ASN A 65 -11.09 9.23 -2.95
N ASP A 66 -10.25 10.06 -3.56
CA ASP A 66 -10.63 11.35 -4.15
C ASP A 66 -10.63 11.27 -5.68
N SER A 67 -11.78 11.54 -6.27
CA SER A 67 -11.97 11.49 -7.73
C SER A 67 -11.21 12.61 -8.47
N GLN A 68 -10.98 13.74 -7.80
CA GLN A 68 -10.24 14.85 -8.39
C GLN A 68 -8.77 14.46 -8.57
N ILE A 69 -8.16 13.86 -7.55
CA ILE A 69 -6.76 13.35 -7.63
C ILE A 69 -6.63 12.33 -8.78
N CYS A 70 -7.60 11.40 -8.90
CA CYS A 70 -7.57 10.43 -10.00
C CYS A 70 -7.65 11.10 -11.37
N ARG A 71 -8.49 12.11 -11.51
CA ARG A 71 -8.65 12.87 -12.76
C ARG A 71 -7.35 13.61 -13.11
N GLU A 72 -6.83 14.41 -12.19
CA GLU A 72 -5.60 15.19 -12.39
C GLU A 72 -4.40 14.31 -12.77
N LEU A 73 -4.25 13.16 -12.11
CA LEU A 73 -3.18 12.22 -12.44
C LEU A 73 -3.36 11.58 -13.82
N ASN A 74 -4.59 11.21 -14.19
CA ASN A 74 -4.86 10.65 -15.51
C ASN A 74 -4.68 11.70 -16.62
N GLU A 75 -5.08 12.96 -16.41
CA GLU A 75 -4.84 14.07 -17.33
C GLU A 75 -3.33 14.35 -17.49
N ALA A 76 -2.53 14.16 -16.44
CA ALA A 76 -1.08 14.25 -16.48
C ALA A 76 -0.38 13.03 -17.11
N GLY A 77 -1.14 12.05 -17.64
CA GLY A 77 -0.61 10.86 -18.32
C GLY A 77 -0.22 9.71 -17.41
N TYR A 78 -0.52 9.79 -16.12
CA TYR A 78 -0.34 8.69 -15.18
C TYR A 78 -1.57 7.77 -15.14
N THR A 79 -1.44 6.63 -14.46
CA THR A 79 -2.56 5.73 -14.24
C THR A 79 -3.05 5.85 -12.79
N ALA A 80 -4.29 6.30 -12.60
CA ALA A 80 -4.91 6.42 -11.30
C ALA A 80 -6.36 5.93 -11.29
N TYR A 81 -6.76 5.27 -10.21
CA TYR A 81 -8.11 4.74 -10.05
C TYR A 81 -8.67 5.03 -8.66
N MET A 82 -9.99 5.20 -8.62
CA MET A 82 -10.72 5.20 -7.35
C MET A 82 -10.61 3.82 -6.68
N LYS A 83 -10.42 3.80 -5.36
CA LYS A 83 -10.31 2.56 -4.58
C LYS A 83 -11.44 1.57 -4.87
N CYS A 84 -12.69 2.05 -4.99
CA CYS A 84 -13.86 1.20 -5.20
C CYS A 84 -14.16 0.89 -6.68
N SER A 85 -13.22 1.15 -7.60
CA SER A 85 -13.39 0.79 -9.01
C SER A 85 -13.03 -0.67 -9.29
N PHE A 86 -13.58 -1.24 -10.37
CA PHE A 86 -13.21 -2.58 -10.83
C PHE A 86 -11.72 -2.72 -11.15
N MET A 87 -11.12 -1.67 -11.73
CA MET A 87 -9.69 -1.65 -12.02
C MET A 87 -8.85 -1.67 -10.74
N SER A 88 -9.29 -0.98 -9.69
CA SER A 88 -8.64 -1.06 -8.38
C SER A 88 -8.64 -2.49 -7.84
N ILE A 89 -9.77 -3.20 -7.89
CA ILE A 89 -9.85 -4.61 -7.47
C ILE A 89 -8.90 -5.47 -8.29
N TYR A 90 -8.89 -5.31 -9.61
CA TYR A 90 -7.98 -6.02 -10.49
C TYR A 90 -6.52 -5.80 -10.08
N TYR A 91 -6.10 -4.56 -9.85
CA TYR A 91 -4.72 -4.26 -9.46
C TYR A 91 -4.39 -4.74 -8.05
N HIS A 92 -5.33 -4.71 -7.10
CA HIS A 92 -5.14 -5.33 -5.79
C HIS A 92 -4.87 -6.83 -5.90
N LEU A 93 -5.46 -7.52 -6.87
CA LEU A 93 -5.25 -8.95 -7.12
C LEU A 93 -3.97 -9.25 -7.89
N ARG A 94 -3.43 -8.29 -8.65
CA ARG A 94 -2.31 -8.50 -9.58
C ARG A 94 -0.99 -7.89 -9.13
N ALA A 95 -1.02 -6.82 -8.35
CA ALA A 95 0.19 -6.11 -7.92
C ALA A 95 1.14 -7.00 -7.11
N GLY A 96 2.41 -6.96 -7.46
CA GLY A 96 3.47 -7.61 -6.70
C GLY A 96 3.94 -6.78 -5.51
N TYR A 97 3.91 -5.46 -5.65
CA TYR A 97 4.33 -4.51 -4.63
C TYR A 97 3.26 -3.45 -4.40
N ILE A 98 3.11 -3.04 -3.15
CA ILE A 98 2.18 -1.98 -2.73
C ILE A 98 2.94 -1.02 -1.83
N PHE A 99 3.05 0.24 -2.26
CA PHE A 99 3.68 1.32 -1.50
C PHE A 99 2.62 2.19 -0.86
N TYR A 100 2.80 2.50 0.42
CA TYR A 100 1.93 3.38 1.20
C TYR A 100 2.73 4.07 2.31
N ASP A 101 2.22 5.15 2.89
CA ASP A 101 2.99 6.01 3.82
C ASP A 101 2.50 6.00 5.26
N GLN A 102 1.26 5.62 5.51
CA GLN A 102 0.67 5.65 6.86
C GLN A 102 -0.07 4.34 7.17
N PHE A 103 -1.39 4.44 7.17
CA PHE A 103 -2.28 3.31 7.33
C PHE A 103 -2.67 2.75 5.96
N ASN A 104 -3.20 1.56 5.96
CA ASN A 104 -3.64 0.87 4.75
C ASN A 104 -5.18 0.86 4.61
N ASN A 105 -5.86 1.85 5.22
CA ASN A 105 -7.32 1.97 5.17
C ASN A 105 -7.86 2.25 3.76
N ASP A 106 -7.01 2.76 2.88
CA ASP A 106 -7.26 3.01 1.46
C ASP A 106 -7.05 1.77 0.58
N LEU A 107 -6.64 0.65 1.17
CA LEU A 107 -6.45 -0.61 0.49
C LEU A 107 -7.51 -1.65 0.88
N PHE A 108 -7.79 -2.56 -0.03
CA PHE A 108 -8.49 -3.80 0.30
C PHE A 108 -7.48 -4.83 0.84
N VAL A 109 -7.08 -4.69 2.09
CA VAL A 109 -6.00 -5.45 2.75
C VAL A 109 -6.14 -6.96 2.55
N VAL A 110 -7.37 -7.46 2.52
CA VAL A 110 -7.65 -8.87 2.26
C VAL A 110 -7.16 -9.30 0.87
N LEU A 111 -7.32 -8.44 -0.13
CA LEU A 111 -6.90 -8.73 -1.51
C LEU A 111 -5.39 -8.58 -1.70
N THR A 112 -4.69 -7.87 -0.80
CA THR A 112 -3.24 -7.62 -0.89
C THR A 112 -2.38 -8.71 -0.26
N ARG A 113 -2.96 -9.75 0.35
CA ARG A 113 -2.27 -10.75 1.18
C ARG A 113 -1.05 -11.42 0.55
N LYS A 114 -1.00 -11.51 -0.78
CA LYS A 114 0.14 -12.09 -1.53
C LYS A 114 1.05 -11.04 -2.17
N SER A 115 0.76 -9.76 -2.01
CA SER A 115 1.64 -8.67 -2.42
C SER A 115 2.67 -8.36 -1.35
N ARG A 116 3.80 -7.78 -1.75
CA ARG A 116 4.78 -7.21 -0.81
C ARG A 116 4.34 -5.81 -0.41
N MET A 117 4.09 -5.62 0.87
CA MET A 117 3.64 -4.36 1.45
C MET A 117 4.86 -3.54 1.89
N VAL A 118 5.02 -2.36 1.32
CA VAL A 118 6.14 -1.45 1.57
C VAL A 118 5.61 -0.17 2.21
N ASN A 119 5.86 -0.01 3.49
CA ASN A 119 5.52 1.21 4.21
C ASN A 119 6.68 2.20 4.11
N LEU A 120 6.42 3.35 3.50
CA LEU A 120 7.41 4.40 3.30
C LEU A 120 7.54 5.33 4.51
N TRP A 121 6.62 5.17 5.48
CA TRP A 121 6.49 6.05 6.62
C TRP A 121 6.36 7.54 6.19
N HIS A 122 6.26 8.46 7.12
CA HIS A 122 5.99 9.87 6.81
C HIS A 122 6.79 10.86 7.69
N GLY A 123 7.87 10.41 8.31
CA GLY A 123 8.78 11.28 9.06
C GLY A 123 9.21 10.72 10.42
N MET A 124 9.97 11.52 11.16
CA MET A 124 10.41 11.15 12.50
C MET A 124 9.25 11.22 13.50
N PRO A 125 9.04 10.17 14.30
CA PRO A 125 7.99 10.18 15.31
C PRO A 125 8.38 11.08 16.48
N ILE A 126 7.62 12.14 16.69
CA ILE A 126 7.77 13.06 17.83
C ILE A 126 6.71 12.83 18.91
N LYS A 127 5.79 11.90 18.70
CA LYS A 127 4.72 11.51 19.63
C LYS A 127 4.81 10.02 19.92
N LYS A 128 4.16 9.58 21.00
CA LYS A 128 4.00 8.14 21.28
C LYS A 128 3.19 7.51 20.13
N PHE A 129 3.70 6.42 19.57
CA PHE A 129 3.11 5.71 18.44
C PHE A 129 3.33 4.19 18.61
N GLY A 130 2.68 3.39 17.76
CA GLY A 130 2.75 1.93 17.84
C GLY A 130 2.35 1.45 19.24
N VAL A 131 3.07 0.46 19.76
CA VAL A 131 2.82 -0.11 21.10
C VAL A 131 2.85 0.91 22.23
N TRP A 132 3.58 2.02 22.08
CA TRP A 132 3.65 3.07 23.09
C TRP A 132 2.43 3.99 23.13
N SER A 133 1.58 3.98 22.09
CA SER A 133 0.33 4.75 22.05
C SER A 133 -0.82 4.03 22.73
N GLY A 134 -0.66 2.75 23.06
CA GLY A 134 -1.75 1.88 23.54
C GLY A 134 -2.79 1.53 22.46
N LEU A 135 -2.54 1.90 21.20
CA LEU A 135 -3.40 1.56 20.07
C LEU A 135 -2.84 0.33 19.37
N ASP A 136 -3.72 -0.57 18.96
CA ASP A 136 -3.37 -1.70 18.11
C ASP A 136 -3.16 -1.21 16.67
N TRP A 137 -1.91 -0.87 16.38
CA TRP A 137 -1.48 -0.44 15.05
C TRP A 137 -1.15 -1.67 14.21
N ASN A 138 -2.14 -2.41 13.80
CA ASN A 138 -1.97 -3.60 12.97
C ASN A 138 -1.45 -3.23 11.55
N LEU A 139 -0.27 -2.61 11.50
CA LEU A 139 0.45 -2.23 10.29
C LEU A 139 1.24 -3.42 9.79
N LYS A 140 0.60 -4.27 9.01
CA LYS A 140 1.28 -5.38 8.36
C LYS A 140 2.05 -4.86 7.16
N SER A 141 3.36 -4.70 7.29
CA SER A 141 4.29 -4.41 6.20
C SER A 141 5.37 -5.47 6.11
N ASP A 142 5.79 -5.80 4.88
CA ASP A 142 6.98 -6.64 4.66
C ASP A 142 8.26 -5.82 4.77
N TYR A 143 8.17 -4.54 4.41
CA TYR A 143 9.28 -3.57 4.47
C TYR A 143 8.78 -2.26 5.06
N LEU A 144 9.58 -1.67 5.95
CA LEU A 144 9.33 -0.36 6.52
C LEU A 144 10.56 0.51 6.29
N PHE A 145 10.38 1.63 5.61
CA PHE A 145 11.44 2.61 5.39
C PHE A 145 11.46 3.63 6.51
N THR A 146 12.65 3.98 6.94
CA THR A 146 12.88 5.05 7.90
C THR A 146 13.92 6.04 7.37
N CYS A 147 14.04 7.17 8.00
CA CYS A 147 14.96 8.23 7.54
C CYS A 147 16.33 8.20 8.22
N SER A 148 16.59 7.27 9.15
CA SER A 148 17.87 7.18 9.86
C SER A 148 17.98 5.90 10.68
N ASP A 149 19.22 5.52 11.05
CA ASP A 149 19.52 4.40 11.97
C ASP A 149 18.84 4.57 13.33
N PHE A 150 18.69 5.81 13.79
CA PHE A 150 17.95 6.10 15.01
C PHE A 150 16.45 5.82 14.82
N GLY A 151 15.90 6.23 13.69
CA GLY A 151 14.53 5.92 13.29
C GLY A 151 14.26 4.42 13.22
N ASP A 152 15.19 3.65 12.64
CA ASP A 152 15.10 2.19 12.55
C ASP A 152 14.98 1.54 13.94
N LYS A 153 15.86 1.92 14.86
CA LYS A 153 15.84 1.39 16.23
C LYS A 153 14.59 1.76 17.00
N LEU A 154 14.05 2.96 16.75
CA LEU A 154 12.86 3.46 17.41
C LEU A 154 11.59 2.79 16.85
N ILE A 155 11.44 2.80 15.53
CA ILE A 155 10.26 2.29 14.85
C ILE A 155 10.21 0.75 14.95
N GLY A 156 11.33 0.06 14.82
CA GLY A 156 11.40 -1.39 15.01
C GLY A 156 11.04 -1.90 16.40
N LYS A 157 10.99 -1.02 17.40
CA LYS A 157 10.49 -1.34 18.77
C LYS A 157 9.00 -1.01 18.92
N ALA A 158 8.43 -0.23 18.01
CA ALA A 158 7.05 0.24 18.08
C ALA A 158 6.08 -0.69 17.31
N PHE A 159 6.58 -1.48 16.38
CA PHE A 159 5.89 -2.44 15.53
C PHE A 159 6.58 -3.81 15.57
#